data_545934978ed6322711542e426bc9d343
#
_entry.id   545934978ed6322711542e426bc9d343
#
_cell.length_a   1.000
_cell.length_b   1.000
_cell.length_c   1.000
_cell.angle_alpha   90.00
_cell.angle_beta   90.00
_cell.angle_gamma   90.00
#
_symmetry.space_group_name_H-M   'P 1'
#
loop_
_entity.id
_entity.type
_entity.pdbx_description
1 polymer ?
#
loop_
_entity_poly.entity_id
_entity_poly.type
_entity_poly.pdbx_seq_one_letter_code
_entity_poly.pdbx_strand_id
1 'polypeptide(L)'
;MTPPPEPTKARLDLRLDLERRSRLGMVEAIWGEHKSAGQIAAALEGLHQAGQVGLVTRVVHSKAEAVLTGLAARGHDPTTWCYHPDGRCICSAPLPQADPERAAVAIVAGGSSDLIVASEASLALACHGIASDLVLDVGVAGLHRLLGQLDRIRRAPLLIACAGMEGALPTVLAGLLPQPVIGVPVSVGYGVSAGGQAALQGMLASCAPGLTVVNIDNGYGAAMAALRILGSSPLGPVQG
;
A
#
# COMPACT_ATOMS: atom_id res chain seq x y z
N MET A 1 13.49 -49.18 20.40
CA MET A 1 13.55 -47.73 20.26
C MET A 1 12.87 -47.39 18.97
N THR A 2 11.64 -46.86 19.03
CA THR A 2 10.91 -46.36 17.88
C THR A 2 11.56 -45.01 17.43
N PRO A 3 11.83 -44.80 16.14
CA PRO A 3 12.38 -43.52 15.69
C PRO A 3 11.40 -42.37 16.02
N PRO A 4 11.91 -41.16 16.30
CA PRO A 4 11.05 -40.03 16.53
C PRO A 4 10.18 -39.75 15.28
N PRO A 5 8.93 -39.31 15.45
CA PRO A 5 8.07 -39.00 14.31
C PRO A 5 8.72 -37.90 13.45
N GLU A 6 8.76 -38.15 12.13
CA GLU A 6 9.20 -37.13 11.17
C GLU A 6 8.40 -35.84 11.40
N PRO A 7 9.05 -34.65 11.32
CA PRO A 7 8.35 -33.41 11.46
C PRO A 7 7.29 -33.33 10.35
N THR A 8 6.04 -33.31 10.77
CA THR A 8 4.88 -33.15 9.88
C THR A 8 5.15 -31.93 9.00
N LYS A 9 5.34 -32.12 7.67
CA LYS A 9 5.33 -31.02 6.72
C LYS A 9 4.06 -30.23 6.98
N ALA A 10 4.16 -29.05 7.58
CA ALA A 10 3.05 -28.16 7.77
C ALA A 10 2.39 -27.98 6.40
N ARG A 11 1.17 -28.45 6.25
CA ARG A 11 0.41 -28.34 5.01
C ARG A 11 0.15 -26.85 4.81
N LEU A 12 0.88 -26.25 3.88
CA LEU A 12 0.69 -24.85 3.51
C LEU A 12 -0.58 -24.81 2.66
N ASP A 13 -1.74 -24.65 3.33
CA ASP A 13 -3.02 -24.42 2.64
C ASP A 13 -3.03 -22.99 2.07
N LEU A 14 -2.27 -22.80 0.99
CA LEU A 14 -2.17 -21.55 0.26
C LEU A 14 -2.82 -21.72 -1.11
N ARG A 15 -3.84 -20.88 -1.39
CA ARG A 15 -4.48 -20.81 -2.71
C ARG A 15 -4.29 -19.39 -3.24
N LEU A 16 -3.39 -19.23 -4.20
CA LEU A 16 -3.13 -17.96 -4.86
C LEU A 16 -4.20 -17.71 -5.94
N ASP A 17 -4.68 -16.47 -6.03
CA ASP A 17 -5.59 -16.02 -7.08
C ASP A 17 -4.75 -15.55 -8.29
N LEU A 18 -4.18 -16.49 -9.03
CA LEU A 18 -3.30 -16.21 -10.17
C LEU A 18 -4.03 -15.54 -11.34
N GLU A 19 -5.37 -15.58 -11.37
CA GLU A 19 -6.19 -14.92 -12.38
C GLU A 19 -6.59 -13.49 -11.98
N ARG A 20 -6.20 -13.03 -10.78
CA ARG A 20 -6.61 -11.72 -10.29
C ARG A 20 -6.21 -10.59 -11.24
N ARG A 21 -4.99 -10.64 -11.78
CA ARG A 21 -4.49 -9.59 -12.67
C ARG A 21 -5.30 -9.53 -13.97
N SER A 22 -5.61 -10.66 -14.59
CA SER A 22 -6.43 -10.70 -15.81
C SER A 22 -7.87 -10.29 -15.56
N ARG A 23 -8.43 -10.66 -14.40
CA ARG A 23 -9.83 -10.36 -14.04
C ARG A 23 -10.04 -8.94 -13.54
N LEU A 24 -9.09 -8.38 -12.77
CA LEU A 24 -9.25 -7.10 -12.05
C LEU A 24 -8.22 -6.03 -12.45
N GLY A 25 -7.22 -6.36 -13.24
CA GLY A 25 -6.07 -5.47 -13.48
C GLY A 25 -5.14 -5.27 -12.28
N MET A 26 -5.30 -6.07 -11.21
CA MET A 26 -4.60 -5.91 -9.94
C MET A 26 -3.72 -7.12 -9.63
N VAL A 27 -2.51 -6.87 -9.11
CA VAL A 27 -1.64 -7.94 -8.62
C VAL A 27 -2.26 -8.60 -7.38
N GLU A 28 -1.93 -9.88 -7.17
CA GLU A 28 -2.27 -10.55 -5.92
C GLU A 28 -1.42 -9.97 -4.78
N ALA A 29 -2.08 -9.46 -3.74
CA ALA A 29 -1.41 -8.94 -2.56
C ALA A 29 -1.59 -9.89 -1.37
N ILE A 30 -0.48 -10.19 -0.72
CA ILE A 30 -0.41 -11.09 0.43
C ILE A 30 -0.39 -10.25 1.70
N TRP A 31 -1.39 -10.42 2.56
CA TRP A 31 -1.37 -9.82 3.90
C TRP A 31 -0.44 -10.64 4.82
N GLY A 32 0.75 -10.09 5.08
CA GLY A 32 1.83 -10.81 5.77
C GLY A 32 1.76 -10.82 7.28
N GLU A 33 0.93 -9.95 7.90
CA GLU A 33 0.90 -9.73 9.35
C GLU A 33 0.65 -11.04 10.13
N HIS A 34 -0.35 -11.81 9.70
CA HIS A 34 -0.76 -13.06 10.38
C HIS A 34 -0.28 -14.33 9.67
N LYS A 35 0.62 -14.21 8.67
CA LYS A 35 1.23 -15.36 8.02
C LYS A 35 2.60 -15.66 8.60
N SER A 36 2.96 -16.94 8.62
CA SER A 36 4.33 -17.35 8.94
C SER A 36 5.29 -16.97 7.79
N ALA A 37 6.59 -16.88 8.10
CA ALA A 37 7.61 -16.65 7.08
C ALA A 37 7.58 -17.72 5.97
N GLY A 38 7.32 -18.98 6.33
CA GLY A 38 7.19 -20.08 5.37
C GLY A 38 5.98 -19.93 4.43
N GLN A 39 4.84 -19.45 4.94
CA GLN A 39 3.65 -19.16 4.11
C GLN A 39 3.88 -18.01 3.14
N ILE A 40 4.57 -16.95 3.61
CA ILE A 40 4.92 -15.81 2.77
C ILE A 40 5.89 -16.23 1.67
N ALA A 41 6.95 -17.00 2.02
CA ALA A 41 7.90 -17.49 1.05
C ALA A 41 7.23 -18.36 -0.03
N ALA A 42 6.36 -19.30 0.37
CA ALA A 42 5.63 -20.13 -0.59
C ALA A 42 4.70 -19.32 -1.50
N ALA A 43 4.08 -18.25 -0.97
CA ALA A 43 3.25 -17.35 -1.79
C ALA A 43 4.10 -16.60 -2.83
N LEU A 44 5.24 -16.04 -2.41
CA LEU A 44 6.16 -15.34 -3.31
C LEU A 44 6.73 -16.26 -4.39
N GLU A 45 7.11 -17.50 -4.03
CA GLU A 45 7.55 -18.52 -4.99
C GLU A 45 6.46 -18.84 -6.02
N GLY A 46 5.23 -19.06 -5.56
CA GLY A 46 4.10 -19.35 -6.46
C GLY A 46 3.78 -18.23 -7.43
N LEU A 47 3.80 -16.96 -6.97
CA LEU A 47 3.63 -15.79 -7.83
C LEU A 47 4.78 -15.66 -8.84
N HIS A 48 6.02 -15.86 -8.39
CA HIS A 48 7.20 -15.79 -9.26
C HIS A 48 7.16 -16.88 -10.35
N GLN A 49 6.83 -18.12 -10.00
CA GLN A 49 6.67 -19.21 -10.96
C GLN A 49 5.56 -18.95 -12.00
N ALA A 50 4.53 -18.20 -11.60
CA ALA A 50 3.46 -17.76 -12.50
C ALA A 50 3.81 -16.49 -13.29
N GLY A 51 5.04 -15.98 -13.20
CA GLY A 51 5.46 -14.74 -13.88
C GLY A 51 4.77 -13.48 -13.36
N GLN A 52 4.27 -13.52 -12.12
CA GLN A 52 3.52 -12.41 -11.54
C GLN A 52 4.36 -11.61 -10.52
N VAL A 53 4.02 -10.33 -10.39
CA VAL A 53 4.61 -9.45 -9.39
C VAL A 53 4.10 -9.86 -8.01
N GLY A 54 5.01 -10.10 -7.07
CA GLY A 54 4.70 -10.36 -5.67
C GLY A 54 4.64 -9.04 -4.89
N LEU A 55 3.61 -8.91 -4.07
CA LEU A 55 3.47 -7.85 -3.07
C LEU A 55 3.01 -8.47 -1.76
N VAL A 56 3.80 -8.31 -0.71
CA VAL A 56 3.42 -8.70 0.65
C VAL A 56 3.42 -7.47 1.52
N THR A 57 2.30 -7.16 2.16
CA THR A 57 2.14 -5.99 3.02
C THR A 57 2.24 -6.35 4.51
N ARG A 58 2.52 -5.37 5.35
CA ARG A 58 2.52 -5.47 6.83
C ARG A 58 3.48 -6.55 7.35
N VAL A 59 4.69 -6.56 6.83
CA VAL A 59 5.75 -7.47 7.27
C VAL A 59 6.74 -6.73 8.14
N VAL A 60 6.89 -7.12 9.41
CA VAL A 60 7.93 -6.57 10.28
C VAL A 60 9.32 -7.06 9.86
N HIS A 61 10.35 -6.27 10.16
CA HIS A 61 11.72 -6.49 9.69
C HIS A 61 12.23 -7.92 9.95
N SER A 62 12.12 -8.42 11.17
CA SER A 62 12.58 -9.77 11.52
C SER A 62 11.87 -10.88 10.73
N LYS A 63 10.58 -10.71 10.44
CA LYS A 63 9.83 -11.65 9.59
C LYS A 63 10.28 -11.56 8.14
N ALA A 64 10.56 -10.34 7.63
CA ALA A 64 11.08 -10.15 6.28
C ALA A 64 12.44 -10.82 6.09
N GLU A 65 13.36 -10.65 7.05
CA GLU A 65 14.65 -11.34 7.05
C GLU A 65 14.49 -12.87 6.99
N ALA A 66 13.60 -13.42 7.82
CA ALA A 66 13.33 -14.86 7.83
C ALA A 66 12.75 -15.36 6.49
N VAL A 67 11.89 -14.57 5.83
CA VAL A 67 11.34 -14.87 4.50
C VAL A 67 12.45 -14.89 3.45
N LEU A 68 13.23 -13.82 3.35
CA LEU A 68 14.28 -13.67 2.34
C LEU A 68 15.40 -14.69 2.52
N THR A 69 15.84 -14.95 3.76
CA THR A 69 16.81 -16.00 4.08
C THR A 69 16.27 -17.38 3.69
N GLY A 70 14.99 -17.64 3.97
CA GLY A 70 14.35 -18.91 3.62
C GLY A 70 14.24 -19.11 2.10
N LEU A 71 14.01 -18.07 1.32
CA LEU A 71 13.98 -18.08 -0.14
C LEU A 71 15.38 -18.33 -0.71
N ALA A 72 16.39 -17.64 -0.21
CA ALA A 72 17.80 -17.85 -0.61
C ALA A 72 18.27 -19.29 -0.31
N ALA A 73 17.91 -19.85 0.84
CA ALA A 73 18.22 -21.24 1.20
C ALA A 73 17.56 -22.28 0.27
N ARG A 74 16.50 -21.92 -0.44
CA ARG A 74 15.84 -22.74 -1.46
C ARG A 74 16.42 -22.56 -2.87
N GLY A 75 17.47 -21.75 -3.00
CA GLY A 75 18.20 -21.52 -4.24
C GLY A 75 17.65 -20.38 -5.11
N HIS A 76 16.77 -19.54 -4.57
CA HIS A 76 16.33 -18.32 -5.28
C HIS A 76 17.41 -17.24 -5.25
N ASP A 77 17.49 -16.47 -6.32
CA ASP A 77 18.34 -15.28 -6.39
C ASP A 77 17.90 -14.25 -5.33
N PRO A 78 18.81 -13.82 -4.44
CA PRO A 78 18.49 -12.83 -3.40
C PRO A 78 17.96 -11.48 -3.95
N THR A 79 18.21 -11.18 -5.22
CA THR A 79 17.76 -9.95 -5.86
C THR A 79 16.31 -10.03 -6.39
N THR A 80 15.70 -11.21 -6.38
CA THR A 80 14.32 -11.42 -6.88
C THR A 80 13.27 -10.68 -6.06
N TRP A 81 13.52 -10.48 -4.76
CA TRP A 81 12.61 -9.76 -3.87
C TRP A 81 13.37 -8.78 -2.99
N CYS A 82 12.74 -7.65 -2.71
CA CYS A 82 13.28 -6.61 -1.85
C CYS A 82 12.32 -6.28 -0.70
N TYR A 83 12.87 -6.13 0.51
CA TYR A 83 12.12 -5.60 1.64
C TYR A 83 12.23 -4.08 1.69
N HIS A 84 11.10 -3.41 1.80
CA HIS A 84 10.96 -1.96 1.92
C HIS A 84 10.52 -1.62 3.35
N PRO A 85 11.45 -1.21 4.24
CA PRO A 85 11.16 -1.01 5.66
C PRO A 85 10.14 0.10 5.91
N ASP A 86 10.17 1.18 5.13
CA ASP A 86 9.27 2.32 5.28
C ASP A 86 7.80 1.95 5.04
N GLY A 87 7.52 1.00 4.16
CA GLY A 87 6.17 0.48 3.90
C GLY A 87 5.88 -0.86 4.55
N ARG A 88 6.87 -1.46 5.24
CA ARG A 88 6.81 -2.83 5.76
C ARG A 88 6.33 -3.84 4.72
N CYS A 89 6.83 -3.72 3.49
CA CYS A 89 6.44 -4.57 2.37
C CYS A 89 7.61 -5.36 1.83
N ILE A 90 7.33 -6.58 1.31
CA ILE A 90 8.25 -7.32 0.44
C ILE A 90 7.64 -7.25 -0.96
N CYS A 91 8.43 -6.81 -1.94
CA CYS A 91 8.01 -6.72 -3.33
C CYS A 91 8.96 -7.50 -4.25
N SER A 92 8.46 -7.94 -5.41
CA SER A 92 9.33 -8.38 -6.51
C SER A 92 10.28 -7.26 -6.91
N ALA A 93 11.50 -7.63 -7.30
CA ALA A 93 12.52 -6.70 -7.78
C ALA A 93 13.08 -7.20 -9.13
N PRO A 94 13.29 -6.31 -10.11
CA PRO A 94 12.88 -4.90 -10.06
C PRO A 94 11.36 -4.73 -10.06
N LEU A 95 10.87 -3.62 -9.51
CA LEU A 95 9.46 -3.23 -9.66
C LEU A 95 9.16 -2.87 -11.12
N PRO A 96 7.90 -3.01 -11.57
CA PRO A 96 7.49 -2.55 -12.89
C PRO A 96 7.88 -1.08 -13.11
N GLN A 97 8.41 -0.78 -14.28
CA GLN A 97 8.73 0.61 -14.64
C GLN A 97 7.43 1.42 -14.66
N ALA A 98 7.46 2.60 -14.06
CA ALA A 98 6.32 3.51 -14.12
C ALA A 98 6.08 3.96 -15.57
N ASP A 99 4.82 3.94 -15.98
CA ASP A 99 4.40 4.43 -17.29
C ASP A 99 4.57 5.96 -17.33
N PRO A 100 5.44 6.51 -18.17
CA PRO A 100 5.68 7.95 -18.25
C PRO A 100 4.47 8.75 -18.74
N GLU A 101 3.54 8.09 -19.45
CA GLU A 101 2.30 8.71 -19.94
C GLU A 101 1.23 8.82 -18.85
N ARG A 102 1.42 8.16 -17.72
CA ARG A 102 0.51 8.21 -16.58
C ARG A 102 1.00 9.20 -15.54
N ALA A 103 0.16 10.17 -15.20
CA ALA A 103 0.47 11.12 -14.15
C ALA A 103 0.59 10.41 -12.79
N ALA A 104 1.56 10.85 -11.99
CA ALA A 104 1.77 10.32 -10.65
C ALA A 104 0.58 10.62 -9.72
N VAL A 105 0.24 9.65 -8.85
CA VAL A 105 -0.71 9.87 -7.75
C VAL A 105 0.01 10.63 -6.64
N ALA A 106 -0.55 11.74 -6.15
CA ALA A 106 0.01 12.39 -4.97
C ALA A 106 -0.44 11.67 -3.69
N ILE A 107 0.53 11.27 -2.87
CA ILE A 107 0.30 10.67 -1.56
C ILE A 107 0.73 11.69 -0.51
N VAL A 108 -0.25 12.22 0.22
CA VAL A 108 -0.06 13.33 1.16
C VAL A 108 -0.22 12.80 2.58
N ALA A 109 0.79 12.98 3.42
CA ALA A 109 0.80 12.48 4.80
C ALA A 109 0.85 13.64 5.80
N GLY A 110 0.00 13.58 6.83
CA GLY A 110 -0.11 14.60 7.87
C GLY A 110 1.14 14.70 8.74
N GLY A 111 1.71 13.59 9.13
CA GLY A 111 2.94 13.51 9.92
C GLY A 111 3.94 12.53 9.36
N SER A 112 5.19 12.60 9.83
CA SER A 112 6.23 11.62 9.51
C SER A 112 5.88 10.20 10.00
N SER A 113 5.04 10.09 11.03
CA SER A 113 4.55 8.80 11.56
C SER A 113 3.58 8.09 10.60
N ASP A 114 2.98 8.81 9.65
CA ASP A 114 2.06 8.25 8.65
C ASP A 114 2.81 7.60 7.48
N LEU A 115 4.16 7.69 7.48
CA LEU A 115 5.04 7.21 6.41
C LEU A 115 4.76 5.74 6.05
N ILE A 116 4.53 4.88 7.04
CA ILE A 116 4.33 3.44 6.80
C ILE A 116 3.13 3.20 5.88
N VAL A 117 2.02 3.88 6.15
CA VAL A 117 0.78 3.74 5.37
C VAL A 117 0.92 4.40 4.00
N ALA A 118 1.55 5.56 3.94
CA ALA A 118 1.85 6.26 2.68
C ALA A 118 2.78 5.44 1.78
N SER A 119 3.82 4.83 2.35
CA SER A 119 4.75 3.96 1.62
C SER A 119 4.12 2.65 1.17
N GLU A 120 3.23 2.04 1.97
CA GLU A 120 2.44 0.88 1.53
C GLU A 120 1.63 1.22 0.28
N ALA A 121 0.95 2.38 0.27
CA ALA A 121 0.20 2.84 -0.90
C ALA A 121 1.10 3.08 -2.11
N SER A 122 2.24 3.73 -1.92
CA SER A 122 3.23 4.00 -2.98
C SER A 122 3.77 2.70 -3.60
N LEU A 123 4.17 1.73 -2.79
CA LEU A 123 4.66 0.43 -3.26
C LEU A 123 3.57 -0.36 -3.99
N ALA A 124 2.33 -0.31 -3.49
CA ALA A 124 1.20 -0.94 -4.16
C ALA A 124 0.96 -0.34 -5.53
N LEU A 125 1.03 0.99 -5.71
CA LEU A 125 0.96 1.66 -7.01
C LEU A 125 2.13 1.27 -7.91
N ALA A 126 3.35 1.25 -7.38
CA ALA A 126 4.55 0.88 -8.13
C ALA A 126 4.51 -0.57 -8.66
N CYS A 127 3.92 -1.52 -7.91
CA CYS A 127 3.67 -2.89 -8.40
C CYS A 127 2.74 -2.93 -9.62
N HIS A 128 2.01 -1.85 -9.90
CA HIS A 128 1.13 -1.70 -11.07
C HIS A 128 1.70 -0.73 -12.13
N GLY A 129 2.97 -0.32 -12.01
CA GLY A 129 3.60 0.61 -12.94
C GLY A 129 3.07 2.04 -12.86
N ILE A 130 2.54 2.45 -11.71
CA ILE A 130 2.06 3.80 -11.46
C ILE A 130 3.03 4.53 -10.53
N ALA A 131 3.53 5.69 -10.98
CA ALA A 131 4.33 6.56 -10.16
C ALA A 131 3.51 7.20 -9.04
N SER A 132 4.16 7.51 -7.92
CA SER A 132 3.56 8.31 -6.86
C SER A 132 4.51 9.42 -6.42
N ASP A 133 3.92 10.53 -6.00
CA ASP A 133 4.63 11.68 -5.43
C ASP A 133 4.29 11.79 -3.94
N LEU A 134 5.26 11.45 -3.07
CA LEU A 134 5.07 11.51 -1.62
C LEU A 134 5.33 12.92 -1.10
N VAL A 135 4.31 13.50 -0.44
CA VAL A 135 4.38 14.79 0.25
C VAL A 135 4.14 14.53 1.73
N LEU A 136 5.21 14.54 2.51
CA LEU A 136 5.20 14.14 3.91
C LEU A 136 5.21 15.34 4.85
N ASP A 137 4.73 15.14 6.08
CA ASP A 137 4.76 16.10 7.19
C ASP A 137 4.08 17.45 6.88
N VAL A 138 2.91 17.39 6.25
CA VAL A 138 2.08 18.55 5.89
C VAL A 138 0.74 18.57 6.66
N GLY A 139 0.76 18.16 7.92
CA GLY A 139 -0.41 18.14 8.79
C GLY A 139 -1.03 19.53 9.01
N VAL A 140 -2.34 19.53 9.26
CA VAL A 140 -3.17 20.75 9.38
C VAL A 140 -2.80 21.64 10.58
N ALA A 141 -2.16 21.08 11.61
CA ALA A 141 -1.63 21.86 12.74
C ALA A 141 -0.53 22.85 12.31
N GLY A 142 0.14 22.58 11.18
CA GLY A 142 1.06 23.51 10.52
C GLY A 142 0.59 23.81 9.11
N LEU A 143 -0.63 24.35 8.95
CA LEU A 143 -1.33 24.52 7.68
C LEU A 143 -0.48 25.21 6.59
N HIS A 144 0.42 26.13 6.98
CA HIS A 144 1.34 26.79 6.06
C HIS A 144 2.26 25.81 5.31
N ARG A 145 2.60 24.67 5.92
CA ARG A 145 3.39 23.62 5.26
C ARG A 145 2.61 22.96 4.11
N LEU A 146 1.34 22.65 4.35
CA LEU A 146 0.43 22.14 3.32
C LEU A 146 0.23 23.16 2.20
N LEU A 147 -0.08 24.41 2.56
CA LEU A 147 -0.30 25.48 1.58
C LEU A 147 0.91 25.70 0.69
N GLY A 148 2.13 25.58 1.23
CA GLY A 148 3.36 25.67 0.45
C GLY A 148 3.60 24.51 -0.53
N GLN A 149 2.85 23.40 -0.43
CA GLN A 149 2.96 22.24 -1.33
C GLN A 149 1.77 22.13 -2.31
N LEU A 150 0.76 23.00 -2.24
CA LEU A 150 -0.45 22.86 -3.04
C LEU A 150 -0.19 22.85 -4.54
N ASP A 151 0.74 23.65 -5.05
CA ASP A 151 1.05 23.69 -6.48
C ASP A 151 1.70 22.39 -6.97
N ARG A 152 2.46 21.70 -6.11
CA ARG A 152 3.00 20.37 -6.37
C ARG A 152 1.89 19.33 -6.37
N ILE A 153 1.07 19.30 -5.32
CA ILE A 153 -0.02 18.35 -5.13
C ILE A 153 -1.06 18.47 -6.25
N ARG A 154 -1.37 19.69 -6.69
CA ARG A 154 -2.36 19.97 -7.73
C ARG A 154 -2.06 19.35 -9.09
N ARG A 155 -0.80 18.98 -9.36
CA ARG A 155 -0.40 18.35 -10.63
C ARG A 155 -0.87 16.90 -10.76
N ALA A 156 -1.17 16.25 -9.65
CA ALA A 156 -1.65 14.88 -9.65
C ALA A 156 -3.15 14.81 -10.00
N PRO A 157 -3.58 13.82 -10.78
CA PRO A 157 -5.00 13.64 -11.12
C PRO A 157 -5.83 13.09 -9.96
N LEU A 158 -5.19 12.55 -8.94
CA LEU A 158 -5.80 11.90 -7.79
C LEU A 158 -4.90 12.00 -6.56
N LEU A 159 -5.52 12.14 -5.39
CA LEU A 159 -4.84 12.26 -4.11
C LEU A 159 -5.17 11.09 -3.19
N ILE A 160 -4.15 10.57 -2.51
CA ILE A 160 -4.30 9.69 -1.35
C ILE A 160 -3.82 10.49 -0.14
N ALA A 161 -4.67 10.69 0.86
CA ALA A 161 -4.37 11.52 2.02
C ALA A 161 -4.37 10.66 3.30
N CYS A 162 -3.18 10.44 3.88
CA CYS A 162 -2.97 9.67 5.10
C CYS A 162 -2.93 10.60 6.31
N ALA A 163 -3.77 10.36 7.32
CA ALA A 163 -3.80 11.17 8.53
C ALA A 163 -4.27 10.36 9.75
N GLY A 164 -3.51 10.46 10.83
CA GLY A 164 -3.91 10.02 12.16
C GLY A 164 -4.64 11.11 12.93
N MET A 165 -4.59 11.05 14.26
CA MET A 165 -5.22 11.99 15.18
C MET A 165 -6.72 12.18 14.89
N GLU A 166 -7.17 13.36 14.48
CA GLU A 166 -8.55 13.71 14.13
C GLU A 166 -8.90 13.50 12.65
N GLY A 167 -7.90 13.19 11.81
CA GLY A 167 -8.12 12.91 10.39
C GLY A 167 -8.53 14.10 9.53
N ALA A 168 -8.18 15.34 9.89
CA ALA A 168 -8.67 16.53 9.20
C ALA A 168 -8.02 16.80 7.83
N LEU A 169 -6.82 16.30 7.56
CA LEU A 169 -6.07 16.58 6.34
C LEU A 169 -6.86 16.27 5.05
N PRO A 170 -7.52 15.10 4.90
CA PRO A 170 -8.28 14.79 3.69
C PRO A 170 -9.43 15.76 3.44
N THR A 171 -10.13 16.20 4.51
CA THR A 171 -11.20 17.21 4.43
C THR A 171 -10.67 18.55 3.91
N VAL A 172 -9.52 18.99 4.41
CA VAL A 172 -8.88 20.25 3.96
C VAL A 172 -8.47 20.15 2.49
N LEU A 173 -7.85 19.03 2.08
CA LEU A 173 -7.47 18.82 0.68
C LEU A 173 -8.69 18.80 -0.25
N ALA A 174 -9.76 18.10 0.13
CA ALA A 174 -11.00 18.03 -0.66
C ALA A 174 -11.73 19.40 -0.75
N GLY A 175 -11.51 20.29 0.21
CA GLY A 175 -12.00 21.66 0.16
C GLY A 175 -11.15 22.63 -0.67
N LEU A 176 -9.87 22.30 -0.90
CA LEU A 176 -8.92 23.17 -1.62
C LEU A 176 -8.68 22.75 -3.07
N LEU A 177 -8.89 21.48 -3.41
CA LEU A 177 -8.48 20.88 -4.66
C LEU A 177 -9.64 20.14 -5.33
N PRO A 178 -9.73 20.18 -6.68
CA PRO A 178 -10.84 19.57 -7.42
C PRO A 178 -10.66 18.06 -7.68
N GLN A 179 -9.46 17.51 -7.44
CA GLN A 179 -9.17 16.11 -7.72
C GLN A 179 -9.88 15.18 -6.73
N PRO A 180 -10.18 13.93 -7.12
CA PRO A 180 -10.63 12.91 -6.19
C PRO A 180 -9.65 12.74 -5.03
N VAL A 181 -10.17 12.68 -3.80
CA VAL A 181 -9.39 12.49 -2.58
C VAL A 181 -9.81 11.18 -1.92
N ILE A 182 -8.83 10.29 -1.70
CA ILE A 182 -9.00 9.06 -0.94
C ILE A 182 -8.35 9.25 0.43
N GLY A 183 -9.17 9.37 1.48
CA GLY A 183 -8.73 9.48 2.86
C GLY A 183 -8.35 8.12 3.43
N VAL A 184 -7.16 8.05 4.03
CA VAL A 184 -6.67 6.87 4.74
C VAL A 184 -6.50 7.25 6.21
N PRO A 185 -7.40 6.80 7.09
CA PRO A 185 -7.22 6.98 8.52
C PRO A 185 -5.99 6.20 8.97
N VAL A 186 -5.13 6.80 9.78
CA VAL A 186 -3.92 6.15 10.30
C VAL A 186 -4.09 5.90 11.80
N SER A 187 -3.70 4.71 12.26
CA SER A 187 -3.84 4.29 13.66
C SER A 187 -2.90 5.04 14.62
N VAL A 188 -1.96 5.80 14.09
CA VAL A 188 -1.05 6.62 14.89
C VAL A 188 -1.82 7.76 15.56
N GLY A 189 -1.79 7.75 16.89
CA GLY A 189 -2.47 8.74 17.71
C GLY A 189 -2.37 8.36 19.18
N TYR A 190 -2.86 9.25 20.04
CA TYR A 190 -2.90 9.04 21.49
C TYR A 190 -4.23 9.50 22.09
N GLY A 191 -4.50 9.09 23.34
CA GLY A 191 -5.76 9.42 24.02
C GLY A 191 -6.97 8.92 23.23
N VAL A 192 -7.94 9.78 22.95
CA VAL A 192 -9.15 9.45 22.18
C VAL A 192 -8.87 9.14 20.71
N SER A 193 -7.71 9.54 20.19
CA SER A 193 -7.30 9.31 18.80
C SER A 193 -6.47 8.01 18.62
N ALA A 194 -6.21 7.29 19.70
CA ALA A 194 -5.47 6.02 19.63
C ALA A 194 -6.21 5.01 18.73
N GLY A 195 -5.46 4.28 17.88
CA GLY A 195 -6.01 3.23 17.02
C GLY A 195 -6.78 3.71 15.80
N GLY A 196 -6.76 5.02 15.48
CA GLY A 196 -7.29 5.57 14.22
C GLY A 196 -8.81 5.70 14.13
N GLN A 197 -9.56 5.34 15.18
CA GLN A 197 -11.03 5.45 15.17
C GLN A 197 -11.51 6.89 15.06
N ALA A 198 -10.87 7.83 15.78
CA ALA A 198 -11.20 9.24 15.67
C ALA A 198 -10.91 9.78 14.25
N ALA A 199 -9.79 9.40 13.64
CA ALA A 199 -9.46 9.75 12.27
C ALA A 199 -10.50 9.21 11.28
N LEU A 200 -10.89 7.94 11.40
CA LEU A 200 -11.92 7.32 10.57
C LEU A 200 -13.26 8.06 10.69
N GLN A 201 -13.70 8.31 11.91
CA GLN A 201 -14.97 9.01 12.17
C GLN A 201 -14.92 10.45 11.65
N GLY A 202 -13.80 11.17 11.87
CA GLY A 202 -13.59 12.52 11.36
C GLY A 202 -13.67 12.61 9.84
N MET A 203 -13.02 11.68 9.13
CA MET A 203 -13.09 11.61 7.68
C MET A 203 -14.49 11.27 7.17
N LEU A 204 -15.18 10.30 7.80
CA LEU A 204 -16.55 9.92 7.43
C LEU A 204 -17.59 11.01 7.75
N ALA A 205 -17.35 11.81 8.79
CA ALA A 205 -18.21 12.94 9.18
C ALA A 205 -17.89 14.22 8.40
N SER A 206 -16.95 14.19 7.46
CA SER A 206 -16.53 15.35 6.67
C SER A 206 -17.68 15.92 5.85
N CYS A 207 -17.83 17.26 5.87
CA CYS A 207 -18.74 17.97 4.99
C CYS A 207 -18.17 18.24 3.59
N ALA A 208 -16.89 17.90 3.33
CA ALA A 208 -16.29 18.08 2.02
C ALA A 208 -16.86 17.05 1.02
N PRO A 209 -17.51 17.49 -0.07
CA PRO A 209 -18.17 16.58 -0.99
C PRO A 209 -17.13 15.76 -1.78
N GLY A 210 -17.42 14.47 -2.00
CA GLY A 210 -16.59 13.59 -2.84
C GLY A 210 -15.36 12.99 -2.13
N LEU A 211 -15.16 13.23 -0.84
CA LEU A 211 -14.14 12.52 -0.06
C LEU A 211 -14.50 11.03 0.07
N THR A 212 -13.64 10.16 -0.45
CA THR A 212 -13.76 8.70 -0.29
C THR A 212 -12.85 8.25 0.84
N VAL A 213 -13.31 7.34 1.70
CA VAL A 213 -12.54 6.87 2.85
C VAL A 213 -12.36 5.36 2.79
N VAL A 214 -11.14 4.89 3.02
CA VAL A 214 -10.81 3.47 3.17
C VAL A 214 -10.67 3.10 4.65
N ASN A 215 -10.42 1.83 4.94
CA ASN A 215 -10.24 1.37 6.32
C ASN A 215 -8.94 1.91 6.94
N ILE A 216 -8.84 1.84 8.28
CA ILE A 216 -7.67 2.26 9.05
C ILE A 216 -6.41 1.51 8.59
N ASP A 217 -5.30 2.25 8.41
CA ASP A 217 -4.00 1.76 7.95
C ASP A 217 -4.05 0.99 6.60
N ASN A 218 -5.03 1.27 5.76
CA ASN A 218 -5.22 0.54 4.51
C ASN A 218 -4.65 1.31 3.31
N GLY A 219 -3.31 1.50 3.29
CA GLY A 219 -2.60 2.10 2.16
C GLY A 219 -2.79 1.31 0.87
N TYR A 220 -2.72 -0.03 0.95
CA TYR A 220 -3.01 -0.91 -0.18
C TYR A 220 -4.42 -0.69 -0.75
N GLY A 221 -5.44 -0.64 0.11
CA GLY A 221 -6.82 -0.41 -0.33
C GLY A 221 -7.00 0.95 -1.00
N ALA A 222 -6.32 1.99 -0.53
CA ALA A 222 -6.32 3.30 -1.18
C ALA A 222 -5.67 3.26 -2.57
N ALA A 223 -4.54 2.56 -2.71
CA ALA A 223 -3.91 2.34 -4.01
C ALA A 223 -4.83 1.59 -4.98
N MET A 224 -5.54 0.55 -4.51
CA MET A 224 -6.51 -0.19 -5.36
C MET A 224 -7.71 0.67 -5.75
N ALA A 225 -8.21 1.53 -4.85
CA ALA A 225 -9.25 2.50 -5.18
C ALA A 225 -8.76 3.52 -6.23
N ALA A 226 -7.53 4.01 -6.07
CA ALA A 226 -6.89 4.90 -7.05
C ALA A 226 -6.78 4.25 -8.44
N LEU A 227 -6.34 2.98 -8.50
CA LEU A 227 -6.28 2.22 -9.77
C LEU A 227 -7.65 2.13 -10.46
N ARG A 228 -8.71 1.88 -9.71
CA ARG A 228 -10.07 1.82 -10.27
C ARG A 228 -10.53 3.17 -10.80
N ILE A 229 -10.25 4.26 -10.07
CA ILE A 229 -10.61 5.61 -10.52
C ILE A 229 -9.83 5.99 -11.79
N LEU A 230 -8.53 5.73 -11.82
CA LEU A 230 -7.69 6.00 -12.99
C LEU A 230 -8.03 5.12 -14.19
N GLY A 231 -8.40 3.85 -13.96
CA GLY A 231 -8.82 2.91 -15.00
C GLY A 231 -10.21 3.19 -15.58
N SER A 232 -11.09 3.86 -14.83
CA SER A 232 -12.41 4.28 -15.28
C SER A 232 -12.39 5.60 -16.08
N SER A 233 -11.28 6.33 -16.08
CA SER A 233 -11.07 7.46 -17.00
C SER A 233 -11.05 6.97 -18.45
N PRO A 234 -11.56 7.73 -19.43
CA PRO A 234 -11.60 7.32 -20.85
C PRO A 234 -10.22 7.32 -21.53
N LEU A 235 -9.15 7.11 -20.79
CA LEU A 235 -7.82 6.84 -21.28
C LEU A 235 -7.77 5.37 -21.71
N GLY A 236 -8.10 5.12 -22.97
CA GLY A 236 -7.96 3.90 -23.76
C GLY A 236 -8.02 2.51 -23.11
N PRO A 237 -8.45 1.49 -23.85
CA PRO A 237 -8.48 0.13 -23.31
C PRO A 237 -7.07 -0.30 -22.91
N VAL A 238 -6.96 -0.92 -21.72
CA VAL A 238 -5.76 -1.67 -21.34
C VAL A 238 -5.52 -2.72 -22.44
N GLN A 239 -4.54 -2.48 -23.30
CA GLN A 239 -4.12 -3.48 -24.26
C GLN A 239 -3.54 -4.66 -23.48
N GLY A 240 -4.16 -5.82 -23.67
CA GLY A 240 -3.82 -7.10 -23.06
C GLY A 240 -2.46 -7.66 -23.46
#